data_a6c4afa96ce25f963892746cd14e236c
#
_entry.id   a6c4afa96ce25f963892746cd14e236c
#
_cell.length_a   1.000
_cell.length_b   1.000
_cell.length_c   1.000
_cell.angle_alpha   90.00
_cell.angle_beta   90.00
_cell.angle_gamma   90.00
#
_symmetry.space_group_name_H-M   'P 1'
#
loop_
_entity.id
_entity.type
_entity.pdbx_description
1 polymer ?
#
loop_
_entity_poly.entity_id
_entity_poly.type
_entity_poly.pdbx_seq_one_letter_code
_entity_poly.pdbx_strand_id
1 'polypeptide(L)'
;MAGEGEIIVSEAVAKQIAGMIDHTLLKPDATLGQIKQLCSEAREQHFAAVCVNPFYIPQVHTLLKGSGVKTCSVIGFPLGAISSSDKVSEARTVLSNGAEEVDMVINIGALKDGNKDLVREDISSVAAICHSHGAILKVILETGILTREEKERACRLCIEAQADFVKTSTGFGFGGATVEDLSLMSAAVKDAGLGVKASGGIRSYADACAMIEAGATRIGASAGIAIVQQAAAAAE
;
A
#
# COMPACT_ATOMS: atom_id res chain seq x y z
N MET A 1 -36.20 14.23 -0.91
CA MET A 1 -36.00 12.93 -1.61
C MET A 1 -34.87 13.17 -2.59
N ALA A 2 -33.71 12.54 -2.35
CA ALA A 2 -32.62 12.57 -3.33
C ALA A 2 -33.14 11.95 -4.64
N GLY A 3 -32.83 12.58 -5.78
CA GLY A 3 -33.26 12.06 -7.08
C GLY A 3 -32.45 10.81 -7.44
N GLU A 4 -33.02 9.89 -8.24
CA GLU A 4 -32.32 8.65 -8.70
C GLU A 4 -30.95 8.93 -9.31
N GLY A 5 -30.76 10.09 -9.96
CA GLY A 5 -29.47 10.51 -10.53
C GLY A 5 -28.40 10.84 -9.49
N GLU A 6 -28.77 11.41 -8.35
CA GLU A 6 -27.84 11.72 -7.23
C GLU A 6 -27.37 10.45 -6.54
N ILE A 7 -28.25 9.48 -6.35
CA ILE A 7 -27.91 8.17 -5.75
C ILE A 7 -26.91 7.42 -6.64
N ILE A 8 -27.10 7.42 -7.97
CA ILE A 8 -26.20 6.76 -8.93
C ILE A 8 -24.79 7.37 -8.91
N VAL A 9 -24.68 8.70 -8.81
CA VAL A 9 -23.38 9.40 -8.73
C VAL A 9 -22.68 9.07 -7.40
N SER A 10 -23.41 9.04 -6.29
CA SER A 10 -22.94 8.67 -4.95
C SER A 10 -22.31 7.28 -4.92
N GLU A 11 -23.04 6.29 -5.46
CA GLU A 11 -22.55 4.92 -5.55
C GLU A 11 -21.30 4.79 -6.44
N ALA A 12 -21.24 5.53 -7.55
CA ALA A 12 -20.10 5.50 -8.46
C ALA A 12 -18.83 6.05 -7.81
N VAL A 13 -18.91 7.14 -7.03
CA VAL A 13 -17.79 7.74 -6.30
C VAL A 13 -17.31 6.79 -5.20
N ALA A 14 -18.23 6.24 -4.39
CA ALA A 14 -17.89 5.28 -3.34
C ALA A 14 -17.19 4.04 -3.91
N LYS A 15 -17.68 3.51 -5.04
CA LYS A 15 -17.09 2.36 -5.73
C LYS A 15 -15.70 2.66 -6.30
N GLN A 16 -15.50 3.85 -6.86
CA GLN A 16 -14.19 4.27 -7.36
C GLN A 16 -13.16 4.32 -6.24
N ILE A 17 -13.51 4.91 -5.09
CA ILE A 17 -12.62 4.99 -3.93
C ILE A 17 -12.37 3.61 -3.33
N ALA A 18 -13.40 2.77 -3.21
CA ALA A 18 -13.25 1.39 -2.75
C ALA A 18 -12.18 0.64 -3.55
N GLY A 19 -12.20 0.75 -4.88
CA GLY A 19 -11.21 0.15 -5.78
C GLY A 19 -9.78 0.68 -5.61
N MET A 20 -9.57 1.72 -4.80
CA MET A 20 -8.25 2.26 -4.47
C MET A 20 -7.79 1.86 -3.04
N ILE A 21 -8.61 1.19 -2.25
CA ILE A 21 -8.30 0.90 -0.84
C ILE A 21 -7.62 -0.47 -0.70
N ASP A 22 -6.44 -0.49 -0.07
CA ASP A 22 -5.86 -1.66 0.58
C ASP A 22 -6.36 -1.70 2.02
N HIS A 23 -7.36 -2.55 2.30
CA HIS A 23 -7.92 -2.71 3.64
C HIS A 23 -6.91 -3.43 4.54
N THR A 24 -6.44 -2.74 5.60
CA THR A 24 -5.16 -3.07 6.24
C THR A 24 -5.32 -3.43 7.71
N LEU A 25 -4.75 -4.57 8.13
CA LEU A 25 -4.61 -4.97 9.51
C LEU A 25 -3.22 -5.57 9.78
N LEU A 26 -2.33 -4.76 10.38
CA LEU A 26 -0.93 -5.11 10.64
C LEU A 26 -0.57 -5.16 12.12
N LYS A 27 -1.55 -5.00 13.01
CA LYS A 27 -1.31 -5.06 14.46
C LYS A 27 -0.76 -6.42 14.88
N PRO A 28 0.20 -6.47 15.82
CA PRO A 28 0.81 -7.73 16.26
C PRO A 28 -0.15 -8.65 17.02
N ASP A 29 -1.22 -8.11 17.56
CA ASP A 29 -2.29 -8.81 18.28
C ASP A 29 -3.51 -9.15 17.40
N ALA A 30 -3.40 -9.00 16.09
CA ALA A 30 -4.47 -9.36 15.15
C ALA A 30 -4.87 -10.83 15.32
N THR A 31 -6.16 -11.10 15.41
CA THR A 31 -6.71 -12.45 15.53
C THR A 31 -7.25 -12.96 14.20
N LEU A 32 -7.36 -14.29 14.06
CA LEU A 32 -7.96 -14.89 12.86
C LEU A 32 -9.41 -14.43 12.64
N GLY A 33 -10.17 -14.17 13.73
CA GLY A 33 -11.52 -13.61 13.63
C GLY A 33 -11.52 -12.24 12.95
N GLN A 34 -10.59 -11.36 13.35
CA GLN A 34 -10.44 -10.04 12.75
C GLN A 34 -9.98 -10.13 11.27
N ILE A 35 -9.09 -11.07 10.93
CA ILE A 35 -8.68 -11.31 9.54
C ILE A 35 -9.86 -11.78 8.68
N LYS A 36 -10.71 -12.67 9.18
CA LYS A 36 -11.92 -13.10 8.48
C LYS A 36 -12.89 -11.94 8.24
N GLN A 37 -13.09 -11.10 9.24
CA GLN A 37 -13.92 -9.89 9.14
C GLN A 37 -13.35 -8.93 8.08
N LEU A 38 -12.04 -8.64 8.13
CA LEU A 38 -11.34 -7.79 7.16
C LEU A 38 -11.54 -8.29 5.71
N CYS A 39 -11.44 -9.60 5.48
CA CYS A 39 -11.67 -10.19 4.17
C CYS A 39 -13.14 -10.13 3.72
N SER A 40 -14.10 -10.31 4.64
CA SER A 40 -15.54 -10.16 4.33
C SER A 40 -15.84 -8.72 3.89
N GLU A 41 -15.40 -7.76 4.68
CA GLU A 41 -15.55 -6.33 4.37
C GLU A 41 -14.94 -5.95 3.02
N ALA A 42 -13.72 -6.44 2.75
CA ALA A 42 -13.04 -6.17 1.48
C ALA A 42 -13.78 -6.76 0.27
N ARG A 43 -14.36 -7.94 0.41
CA ARG A 43 -15.17 -8.57 -0.64
C ARG A 43 -16.47 -7.83 -0.89
N GLU A 44 -17.17 -7.44 0.18
CA GLU A 44 -18.45 -6.73 0.10
C GLU A 44 -18.31 -5.35 -0.53
N GLN A 45 -17.22 -4.65 -0.21
CA GLN A 45 -16.94 -3.31 -0.72
C GLN A 45 -16.11 -3.29 -2.00
N HIS A 46 -15.66 -4.45 -2.50
CA HIS A 46 -14.80 -4.55 -3.67
C HIS A 46 -13.51 -3.74 -3.54
N PHE A 47 -12.85 -3.81 -2.38
CA PHE A 47 -11.56 -3.15 -2.17
C PHE A 47 -10.47 -3.67 -3.11
N ALA A 48 -9.42 -2.86 -3.33
CA ALA A 48 -8.29 -3.24 -4.17
C ALA A 48 -7.54 -4.45 -3.61
N ALA A 49 -7.23 -4.42 -2.31
CA ALA A 49 -6.49 -5.49 -1.64
C ALA A 49 -6.85 -5.59 -0.16
N VAL A 50 -6.48 -6.72 0.43
CA VAL A 50 -6.35 -6.91 1.89
C VAL A 50 -4.87 -7.02 2.22
N CYS A 51 -4.36 -6.12 3.07
CA CYS A 51 -2.96 -6.05 3.47
C CYS A 51 -2.77 -6.52 4.92
N VAL A 52 -2.00 -7.60 5.10
CA VAL A 52 -1.78 -8.26 6.40
C VAL A 52 -0.31 -8.65 6.61
N ASN A 53 0.02 -9.06 7.84
CA ASN A 53 1.31 -9.67 8.15
C ASN A 53 1.48 -11.04 7.44
N PRO A 54 2.72 -11.45 7.13
CA PRO A 54 3.04 -12.67 6.38
C PRO A 54 2.35 -13.94 6.89
N PHE A 55 2.21 -14.06 8.21
CA PHE A 55 1.58 -15.22 8.87
C PHE A 55 0.16 -15.53 8.36
N TYR A 56 -0.60 -14.48 7.96
CA TYR A 56 -2.01 -14.63 7.58
C TYR A 56 -2.23 -14.82 6.06
N ILE A 57 -1.17 -14.78 5.24
CA ILE A 57 -1.33 -14.85 3.78
C ILE A 57 -2.05 -16.09 3.30
N PRO A 58 -1.77 -17.32 3.76
CA PRO A 58 -2.51 -18.51 3.29
C PRO A 58 -4.01 -18.43 3.56
N GLN A 59 -4.39 -17.88 4.71
CA GLN A 59 -5.80 -17.72 5.10
C GLN A 59 -6.48 -16.64 4.26
N VAL A 60 -5.83 -15.47 4.09
CA VAL A 60 -6.37 -14.36 3.29
C VAL A 60 -6.53 -14.77 1.84
N HIS A 61 -5.52 -15.41 1.25
CA HIS A 61 -5.60 -15.94 -0.12
C HIS A 61 -6.80 -16.87 -0.31
N THR A 62 -7.02 -17.79 0.63
CA THR A 62 -8.18 -18.70 0.58
C THR A 62 -9.50 -17.95 0.70
N LEU A 63 -9.60 -16.98 1.62
CA LEU A 63 -10.83 -16.22 1.89
C LEU A 63 -11.19 -15.26 0.73
N LEU A 64 -10.20 -14.74 0.01
CA LEU A 64 -10.40 -13.80 -1.10
C LEU A 64 -10.57 -14.47 -2.46
N LYS A 65 -10.41 -15.79 -2.55
CA LYS A 65 -10.49 -16.51 -3.83
C LYS A 65 -11.78 -16.20 -4.59
N GLY A 66 -11.63 -15.78 -5.84
CA GLY A 66 -12.74 -15.47 -6.75
C GLY A 66 -13.44 -14.13 -6.49
N SER A 67 -12.97 -13.29 -5.54
CA SER A 67 -13.57 -11.98 -5.27
C SER A 67 -13.04 -10.84 -6.13
N GLY A 68 -11.86 -11.01 -6.73
CA GLY A 68 -11.12 -9.94 -7.40
C GLY A 68 -10.25 -9.10 -6.48
N VAL A 69 -10.44 -9.17 -5.15
CA VAL A 69 -9.63 -8.47 -4.15
C VAL A 69 -8.26 -9.14 -4.03
N LYS A 70 -7.18 -8.35 -4.05
CA LYS A 70 -5.81 -8.85 -4.01
C LYS A 70 -5.33 -9.19 -2.61
N THR A 71 -4.51 -10.23 -2.50
CA THR A 71 -3.82 -10.61 -1.27
C THR A 71 -2.49 -9.87 -1.21
N CYS A 72 -2.33 -8.96 -0.24
CA CYS A 72 -1.13 -8.15 -0.04
C CYS A 72 -0.41 -8.51 1.26
N SER A 73 0.90 -8.69 1.21
CA SER A 73 1.77 -8.91 2.37
C SER A 73 2.76 -7.77 2.56
N VAL A 74 3.19 -7.54 3.81
CA VAL A 74 4.37 -6.72 4.10
C VAL A 74 5.61 -7.61 4.23
N ILE A 75 6.81 -7.06 3.92
CA ILE A 75 8.11 -7.71 4.15
C ILE A 75 9.15 -6.69 4.62
N GLY A 76 10.20 -7.16 5.33
CA GLY A 76 11.16 -6.28 5.98
C GLY A 76 10.50 -5.30 6.95
N PHE A 77 9.33 -5.62 7.43
CA PHE A 77 8.42 -4.70 8.09
C PHE A 77 8.48 -4.80 9.63
N PRO A 78 8.41 -3.67 10.36
CA PRO A 78 8.24 -2.30 9.84
C PRO A 78 9.55 -1.52 9.65
N LEU A 79 10.72 -2.08 9.93
CA LEU A 79 11.97 -1.35 10.05
C LEU A 79 12.81 -1.26 8.78
N GLY A 80 12.66 -2.17 7.84
CA GLY A 80 13.50 -2.26 6.63
C GLY A 80 14.95 -2.68 6.90
N ALA A 81 15.32 -2.90 8.16
CA ALA A 81 16.69 -3.07 8.64
C ALA A 81 17.13 -4.55 8.71
N ILE A 82 16.82 -5.31 7.67
CA ILE A 82 17.30 -6.70 7.49
C ILE A 82 18.09 -6.79 6.18
N SER A 83 18.80 -7.88 5.96
CA SER A 83 19.59 -8.07 4.75
C SER A 83 18.69 -8.21 3.51
N SER A 84 19.23 -7.89 2.32
CA SER A 84 18.51 -8.09 1.06
C SER A 84 18.15 -9.56 0.82
N SER A 85 19.02 -10.49 1.22
CA SER A 85 18.74 -11.92 1.15
C SER A 85 17.56 -12.36 2.02
N ASP A 86 17.39 -11.74 3.19
CA ASP A 86 16.25 -12.02 4.08
C ASP A 86 14.96 -11.48 3.48
N LYS A 87 14.96 -10.25 2.94
CA LYS A 87 13.79 -9.69 2.24
C LYS A 87 13.38 -10.54 1.04
N VAL A 88 14.34 -11.02 0.26
CA VAL A 88 14.07 -11.96 -0.86
C VAL A 88 13.48 -13.26 -0.34
N SER A 89 13.96 -13.80 0.78
CA SER A 89 13.41 -15.00 1.41
C SER A 89 11.97 -14.80 1.89
N GLU A 90 11.70 -13.67 2.56
CA GLU A 90 10.35 -13.29 2.96
C GLU A 90 9.42 -13.15 1.75
N ALA A 91 9.87 -12.46 0.69
CA ALA A 91 9.10 -12.30 -0.54
C ALA A 91 8.74 -13.65 -1.17
N ARG A 92 9.71 -14.55 -1.33
CA ARG A 92 9.46 -15.92 -1.83
C ARG A 92 8.42 -16.65 -1.00
N THR A 93 8.51 -16.55 0.32
CA THR A 93 7.60 -17.22 1.25
C THR A 93 6.18 -16.71 1.09
N VAL A 94 5.97 -15.39 1.10
CA VAL A 94 4.62 -14.82 0.99
C VAL A 94 4.00 -15.04 -0.38
N LEU A 95 4.79 -14.95 -1.46
CA LEU A 95 4.35 -15.21 -2.83
C LEU A 95 3.95 -16.69 -3.02
N SER A 96 4.76 -17.63 -2.52
CA SER A 96 4.42 -19.07 -2.55
C SER A 96 3.16 -19.39 -1.75
N ASN A 97 2.83 -18.57 -0.77
CA ASN A 97 1.62 -18.70 0.06
C ASN A 97 0.40 -17.97 -0.54
N GLY A 98 0.54 -17.35 -1.71
CA GLY A 98 -0.56 -16.73 -2.46
C GLY A 98 -0.68 -15.22 -2.36
N ALA A 99 0.37 -14.52 -1.92
CA ALA A 99 0.41 -13.05 -2.05
C ALA A 99 0.49 -12.66 -3.54
N GLU A 100 -0.30 -11.68 -3.93
CA GLU A 100 -0.34 -11.08 -5.28
C GLU A 100 0.28 -9.69 -5.30
N GLU A 101 0.45 -9.08 -4.12
CA GLU A 101 1.09 -7.78 -3.91
C GLU A 101 2.02 -7.86 -2.69
N VAL A 102 3.15 -7.17 -2.74
CA VAL A 102 4.15 -7.13 -1.67
C VAL A 102 4.52 -5.68 -1.37
N ASP A 103 4.37 -5.27 -0.10
CA ASP A 103 4.78 -3.97 0.41
C ASP A 103 6.10 -4.15 1.19
N MET A 104 7.25 -3.78 0.63
CA MET A 104 8.55 -3.87 1.31
C MET A 104 8.96 -2.54 1.92
N VAL A 105 9.59 -2.56 3.09
CA VAL A 105 10.22 -1.36 3.64
C VAL A 105 11.63 -1.23 3.07
N ILE A 106 11.95 -0.02 2.55
CA ILE A 106 13.30 0.31 2.06
C ILE A 106 14.34 0.19 3.19
N ASN A 107 15.60 -0.09 2.86
CA ASN A 107 16.68 0.01 3.85
C ASN A 107 16.98 1.49 4.13
N ILE A 108 16.33 2.02 5.17
CA ILE A 108 16.37 3.45 5.53
C ILE A 108 17.78 3.87 5.95
N GLY A 109 18.48 3.03 6.72
CA GLY A 109 19.86 3.29 7.13
C GLY A 109 20.79 3.45 5.92
N ALA A 110 20.76 2.50 5.00
CA ALA A 110 21.56 2.56 3.78
C ALA A 110 21.22 3.78 2.90
N LEU A 111 19.93 4.16 2.82
CA LEU A 111 19.51 5.36 2.10
C LEU A 111 20.11 6.63 2.72
N LYS A 112 20.11 6.74 4.07
CA LYS A 112 20.69 7.87 4.81
C LYS A 112 22.20 7.94 4.70
N ASP A 113 22.88 6.79 4.67
CA ASP A 113 24.33 6.68 4.43
C ASP A 113 24.71 7.03 2.97
N GLY A 114 23.72 7.23 2.09
CA GLY A 114 23.95 7.50 0.67
C GLY A 114 24.39 6.27 -0.14
N ASN A 115 24.25 5.07 0.42
CA ASN A 115 24.60 3.82 -0.26
C ASN A 115 23.51 3.43 -1.29
N LYS A 116 23.51 4.13 -2.42
CA LYS A 116 22.51 4.00 -3.47
C LYS A 116 22.51 2.61 -4.12
N ASP A 117 23.68 2.02 -4.27
CA ASP A 117 23.82 0.72 -4.93
C ASP A 117 23.17 -0.37 -4.11
N LEU A 118 23.42 -0.38 -2.80
CA LEU A 118 22.76 -1.34 -1.88
C LEU A 118 21.25 -1.18 -1.89
N VAL A 119 20.74 0.06 -1.80
CA VAL A 119 19.29 0.32 -1.79
C VAL A 119 18.65 -0.11 -3.11
N ARG A 120 19.27 0.20 -4.25
CA ARG A 120 18.78 -0.20 -5.58
C ARG A 120 18.76 -1.72 -5.73
N GLU A 121 19.85 -2.40 -5.33
CA GLU A 121 19.96 -3.86 -5.39
C GLU A 121 18.95 -4.56 -4.49
N ASP A 122 18.74 -4.05 -3.28
CA ASP A 122 17.73 -4.53 -2.32
C ASP A 122 16.33 -4.52 -2.96
N ILE A 123 15.92 -3.39 -3.54
CA ILE A 123 14.61 -3.23 -4.19
C ILE A 123 14.52 -4.12 -5.45
N SER A 124 15.52 -4.07 -6.33
CA SER A 124 15.49 -4.80 -7.61
C SER A 124 15.45 -6.31 -7.42
N SER A 125 16.14 -6.82 -6.40
CA SER A 125 16.11 -8.25 -6.07
C SER A 125 14.72 -8.73 -5.66
N VAL A 126 13.99 -7.91 -4.88
CA VAL A 126 12.61 -8.21 -4.49
C VAL A 126 11.65 -8.00 -5.66
N ALA A 127 11.83 -6.94 -6.46
CA ALA A 127 11.02 -6.68 -7.65
C ALA A 127 11.07 -7.86 -8.65
N ALA A 128 12.28 -8.37 -8.92
CA ALA A 128 12.46 -9.52 -9.80
C ALA A 128 11.71 -10.77 -9.32
N ILE A 129 11.71 -11.03 -8.01
CA ILE A 129 10.94 -12.14 -7.43
C ILE A 129 9.45 -11.91 -7.56
N CYS A 130 8.95 -10.72 -7.23
CA CYS A 130 7.53 -10.37 -7.38
C CYS A 130 7.07 -10.56 -8.82
N HIS A 131 7.77 -9.99 -9.78
CA HIS A 131 7.44 -10.06 -11.20
C HIS A 131 7.49 -11.49 -11.75
N SER A 132 8.43 -12.33 -11.29
CA SER A 132 8.48 -13.74 -11.69
C SER A 132 7.26 -14.55 -11.24
N HIS A 133 6.51 -14.06 -10.25
CA HIS A 133 5.25 -14.64 -9.77
C HIS A 133 4.01 -13.91 -10.29
N GLY A 134 4.15 -12.89 -11.16
CA GLY A 134 3.05 -12.05 -11.61
C GLY A 134 2.47 -11.13 -10.54
N ALA A 135 3.22 -10.88 -9.47
CA ALA A 135 2.87 -9.98 -8.37
C ALA A 135 3.53 -8.62 -8.54
N ILE A 136 2.97 -7.59 -7.87
CA ILE A 136 3.54 -6.23 -7.86
C ILE A 136 4.29 -5.94 -6.56
N LEU A 137 5.29 -5.06 -6.65
CA LEU A 137 6.06 -4.56 -5.53
C LEU A 137 5.74 -3.10 -5.23
N LYS A 138 5.39 -2.80 -3.97
CA LYS A 138 5.26 -1.44 -3.45
C LYS A 138 6.37 -1.18 -2.43
N VAL A 139 7.14 -0.10 -2.59
CA VAL A 139 8.27 0.23 -1.72
C VAL A 139 7.87 1.31 -0.73
N ILE A 140 7.88 0.98 0.57
CA ILE A 140 7.60 1.90 1.67
C ILE A 140 8.86 2.72 1.94
N LEU A 141 8.77 4.02 1.72
CA LEU A 141 9.90 4.95 1.91
C LEU A 141 10.07 5.37 3.37
N GLU A 142 9.00 5.36 4.18
CA GLU A 142 8.90 5.91 5.54
C GLU A 142 9.20 7.41 5.55
N THR A 143 8.40 8.17 4.82
CA THR A 143 8.64 9.58 4.51
C THR A 143 8.80 10.48 5.73
N GLY A 144 8.21 10.11 6.87
CA GLY A 144 8.25 10.88 8.11
C GLY A 144 9.64 11.08 8.72
N ILE A 145 10.63 10.25 8.33
CA ILE A 145 12.02 10.36 8.81
C ILE A 145 13.02 10.71 7.71
N LEU A 146 12.55 11.02 6.50
CA LEU A 146 13.38 11.36 5.36
C LEU A 146 13.35 12.86 5.08
N THR A 147 14.49 13.44 4.68
CA THR A 147 14.53 14.77 4.11
C THR A 147 13.91 14.78 2.71
N ARG A 148 13.62 15.96 2.18
CA ARG A 148 13.11 16.10 0.80
C ARG A 148 14.02 15.43 -0.23
N GLU A 149 15.33 15.66 -0.13
CA GLU A 149 16.34 15.11 -1.05
C GLU A 149 16.43 13.59 -0.93
N GLU A 150 16.25 13.04 0.29
CA GLU A 150 16.20 11.60 0.52
C GLU A 150 14.94 10.96 -0.09
N LYS A 151 13.76 11.61 0.02
CA LYS A 151 12.51 11.18 -0.62
C LYS A 151 12.64 11.13 -2.14
N GLU A 152 13.17 12.20 -2.75
CA GLU A 152 13.40 12.26 -4.19
C GLU A 152 14.41 11.21 -4.66
N ARG A 153 15.47 10.97 -3.86
CA ARG A 153 16.46 9.92 -4.13
C ARG A 153 15.82 8.53 -4.07
N ALA A 154 15.04 8.26 -3.04
CA ALA A 154 14.34 6.99 -2.88
C ALA A 154 13.38 6.71 -4.05
N CYS A 155 12.61 7.70 -4.50
CA CYS A 155 11.76 7.58 -5.68
C CYS A 155 12.56 7.22 -6.94
N ARG A 156 13.71 7.88 -7.20
CA ARG A 156 14.57 7.53 -8.32
C ARG A 156 15.11 6.11 -8.25
N LEU A 157 15.53 5.67 -7.05
CA LEU A 157 16.01 4.29 -6.85
C LEU A 157 14.89 3.26 -7.06
N CYS A 158 13.65 3.56 -6.69
CA CYS A 158 12.50 2.71 -6.98
C CYS A 158 12.25 2.57 -8.49
N ILE A 159 12.37 3.67 -9.25
CA ILE A 159 12.26 3.64 -10.72
C ILE A 159 13.37 2.77 -11.33
N GLU A 160 14.64 3.02 -10.96
CA GLU A 160 15.80 2.27 -11.44
C GLU A 160 15.72 0.78 -11.12
N ALA A 161 15.12 0.44 -9.97
CA ALA A 161 14.93 -0.93 -9.48
C ALA A 161 13.65 -1.61 -9.98
N GLN A 162 12.87 -0.94 -10.84
CA GLN A 162 11.63 -1.47 -11.43
C GLN A 162 10.55 -1.82 -10.38
N ALA A 163 10.43 -1.05 -9.31
CA ALA A 163 9.27 -1.14 -8.43
C ALA A 163 8.00 -0.70 -9.17
N ASP A 164 6.84 -1.21 -8.76
CA ASP A 164 5.55 -0.84 -9.36
C ASP A 164 4.92 0.36 -8.65
N PHE A 165 5.20 0.53 -7.35
CA PHE A 165 4.70 1.61 -6.52
C PHE A 165 5.77 2.15 -5.57
N VAL A 166 5.65 3.43 -5.24
CA VAL A 166 6.21 4.03 -4.03
C VAL A 166 5.10 4.21 -3.00
N LYS A 167 5.40 3.95 -1.72
CA LYS A 167 4.43 4.06 -0.61
C LYS A 167 5.00 4.96 0.48
N THR A 168 4.17 5.80 1.10
CA THR A 168 4.63 6.77 2.09
C THR A 168 5.16 6.13 3.37
N SER A 169 4.36 5.35 4.08
CA SER A 169 4.61 5.06 5.49
C SER A 169 4.20 3.63 5.89
N THR A 170 4.84 3.13 6.94
CA THR A 170 4.46 1.87 7.60
C THR A 170 3.21 2.02 8.48
N GLY A 171 3.00 3.19 9.07
CA GLY A 171 2.01 3.44 10.12
C GLY A 171 2.50 3.06 11.54
N PHE A 172 3.79 2.73 11.70
CA PHE A 172 4.39 2.27 12.96
C PHE A 172 5.43 3.27 13.51
N GLY A 173 5.03 4.51 13.76
CA GLY A 173 5.80 5.39 14.65
C GLY A 173 6.35 6.69 14.06
N PHE A 174 6.54 6.82 12.75
CA PHE A 174 7.19 8.01 12.17
C PHE A 174 6.23 8.94 11.41
N GLY A 175 4.99 8.98 11.81
CA GLY A 175 3.97 9.77 11.14
C GLY A 175 3.19 8.97 10.10
N GLY A 176 2.51 9.66 9.18
CA GLY A 176 1.68 9.09 8.13
C GLY A 176 1.82 9.84 6.82
N ALA A 177 0.91 9.59 5.89
CA ALA A 177 0.86 10.28 4.62
C ALA A 177 0.55 11.77 4.81
N THR A 178 1.23 12.62 4.05
CA THR A 178 0.94 14.06 3.95
C THR A 178 0.73 14.46 2.50
N VAL A 179 -0.08 15.49 2.27
CA VAL A 179 -0.31 16.05 0.92
C VAL A 179 1.00 16.46 0.27
N GLU A 180 1.92 17.03 1.04
CA GLU A 180 3.24 17.48 0.56
C GLU A 180 4.07 16.29 0.07
N ASP A 181 4.14 15.19 0.84
CA ASP A 181 4.90 14.00 0.47
C ASP A 181 4.29 13.31 -0.76
N LEU A 182 2.95 13.21 -0.81
CA LEU A 182 2.26 12.63 -1.96
C LEU A 182 2.53 13.43 -3.24
N SER A 183 2.42 14.76 -3.18
CA SER A 183 2.69 15.64 -4.34
C SER A 183 4.13 15.50 -4.82
N LEU A 184 5.11 15.45 -3.89
CA LEU A 184 6.51 15.23 -4.20
C LEU A 184 6.74 13.87 -4.86
N MET A 185 6.23 12.80 -4.26
CA MET A 185 6.40 11.44 -4.75
C MET A 185 5.73 11.26 -6.11
N SER A 186 4.49 11.73 -6.27
CA SER A 186 3.74 11.67 -7.53
C SER A 186 4.50 12.40 -8.64
N ALA A 187 4.99 13.62 -8.39
CA ALA A 187 5.79 14.36 -9.36
C ALA A 187 7.09 13.63 -9.75
N ALA A 188 7.71 12.93 -8.79
CA ALA A 188 8.96 12.21 -9.02
C ALA A 188 8.81 10.94 -9.86
N VAL A 189 7.64 10.26 -9.80
CA VAL A 189 7.49 8.92 -10.40
C VAL A 189 6.52 8.85 -11.58
N LYS A 190 5.70 9.89 -11.83
CA LYS A 190 4.64 9.87 -12.85
C LYS A 190 5.12 9.53 -14.25
N ASP A 191 6.26 10.09 -14.65
CA ASP A 191 6.79 9.91 -16.01
C ASP A 191 7.36 8.51 -16.23
N ALA A 192 7.68 7.80 -15.14
CA ALA A 192 8.08 6.40 -15.14
C ALA A 192 6.90 5.43 -14.99
N GLY A 193 5.69 5.95 -14.73
CA GLY A 193 4.47 5.16 -14.64
C GLY A 193 4.28 4.38 -13.34
N LEU A 194 5.06 4.68 -12.27
CA LEU A 194 4.84 4.04 -10.97
C LEU A 194 3.61 4.60 -10.29
N GLY A 195 2.86 3.71 -9.60
CA GLY A 195 1.80 4.13 -8.71
C GLY A 195 2.32 4.77 -7.41
N VAL A 196 1.46 5.53 -6.74
CA VAL A 196 1.76 6.13 -5.44
C VAL A 196 0.72 5.66 -4.42
N LYS A 197 1.18 5.02 -3.34
CA LYS A 197 0.29 4.57 -2.25
C LYS A 197 0.45 5.49 -1.04
N ALA A 198 -0.65 6.13 -0.65
CA ALA A 198 -0.76 6.85 0.60
C ALA A 198 -1.10 5.88 1.73
N SER A 199 -0.40 5.94 2.87
CA SER A 199 -0.71 5.12 4.04
C SER A 199 -0.27 5.77 5.34
N GLY A 200 -0.98 5.42 6.43
CA GLY A 200 -0.78 6.01 7.76
C GLY A 200 -1.60 7.28 7.96
N GLY A 201 -2.50 7.26 8.94
CA GLY A 201 -3.30 8.43 9.34
C GLY A 201 -4.56 8.69 8.54
N ILE A 202 -4.86 7.98 7.48
CA ILE A 202 -6.04 8.17 6.61
C ILE A 202 -7.24 7.47 7.25
N ARG A 203 -8.24 8.25 7.72
CA ARG A 203 -9.36 7.74 8.52
C ARG A 203 -10.73 8.18 8.02
N SER A 204 -10.79 9.17 7.15
CA SER A 204 -12.03 9.76 6.63
C SER A 204 -12.02 9.83 5.10
N TYR A 205 -13.19 10.04 4.53
CA TYR A 205 -13.34 10.33 3.10
C TYR A 205 -12.57 11.59 2.69
N ALA A 206 -12.63 12.64 3.52
CA ALA A 206 -11.88 13.87 3.27
C ALA A 206 -10.36 13.64 3.23
N ASP A 207 -9.82 12.83 4.15
CA ASP A 207 -8.40 12.46 4.11
C ASP A 207 -8.07 11.73 2.80
N ALA A 208 -8.90 10.75 2.42
CA ALA A 208 -8.69 9.98 1.18
C ALA A 208 -8.70 10.88 -0.07
N CYS A 209 -9.67 11.80 -0.17
CA CYS A 209 -9.74 12.78 -1.26
C CYS A 209 -8.48 13.65 -1.32
N ALA A 210 -8.03 14.20 -0.20
CA ALA A 210 -6.81 15.02 -0.15
C ALA A 210 -5.58 14.25 -0.65
N MET A 211 -5.46 12.95 -0.32
CA MET A 211 -4.35 12.11 -0.81
C MET A 211 -4.48 11.82 -2.32
N ILE A 212 -5.70 11.56 -2.80
CA ILE A 212 -5.95 11.32 -4.24
C ILE A 212 -5.66 12.57 -5.06
N GLU A 213 -6.12 13.74 -4.62
CA GLU A 213 -5.83 15.02 -5.26
C GLU A 213 -4.33 15.34 -5.29
N ALA A 214 -3.59 14.91 -4.26
CA ALA A 214 -2.13 15.01 -4.22
C ALA A 214 -1.39 13.98 -5.09
N GLY A 215 -2.13 13.07 -5.76
CA GLY A 215 -1.58 12.11 -6.72
C GLY A 215 -1.51 10.67 -6.24
N ALA A 216 -2.15 10.31 -5.13
CA ALA A 216 -2.25 8.91 -4.72
C ALA A 216 -3.13 8.12 -5.70
N THR A 217 -2.66 6.94 -6.09
CA THR A 217 -3.39 5.97 -6.92
C THR A 217 -3.82 4.74 -6.11
N ARG A 218 -3.39 4.66 -4.85
CA ARG A 218 -3.74 3.61 -3.88
C ARG A 218 -3.77 4.20 -2.45
N ILE A 219 -4.68 3.72 -1.63
CA ILE A 219 -4.86 4.16 -0.23
C ILE A 219 -4.72 2.96 0.70
N GLY A 220 -3.77 2.98 1.62
CA GLY A 220 -3.65 1.99 2.69
C GLY A 220 -4.35 2.48 3.94
N ALA A 221 -5.45 1.87 4.35
CA ALA A 221 -6.23 2.29 5.50
C ALA A 221 -6.83 1.11 6.27
N SER A 222 -6.87 1.23 7.60
CA SER A 222 -7.67 0.33 8.46
C SER A 222 -9.13 0.79 8.59
N ALA A 223 -9.44 2.03 8.19
CA ALA A 223 -10.77 2.64 8.25
C ALA A 223 -11.51 2.56 6.90
N GLY A 224 -11.20 1.57 6.05
CA GLY A 224 -11.74 1.46 4.69
C GLY A 224 -13.26 1.55 4.64
N ILE A 225 -13.97 0.86 5.53
CA ILE A 225 -15.43 0.89 5.63
C ILE A 225 -15.95 2.30 5.91
N ALA A 226 -15.38 3.00 6.89
CA ALA A 226 -15.80 4.36 7.24
C ALA A 226 -15.57 5.34 6.08
N ILE A 227 -14.47 5.20 5.36
CA ILE A 227 -14.15 6.03 4.18
C ILE A 227 -15.21 5.86 3.10
N VAL A 228 -15.57 4.63 2.75
CA VAL A 228 -16.55 4.35 1.69
C VAL A 228 -17.97 4.77 2.10
N GLN A 229 -18.36 4.54 3.36
CA GLN A 229 -19.66 5.00 3.87
C GLN A 229 -19.80 6.54 3.85
N GLN A 230 -18.73 7.25 4.23
CA GLN A 230 -18.69 8.72 4.13
C GLN A 230 -18.69 9.20 2.68
N ALA A 231 -18.02 8.50 1.77
CA ALA A 231 -18.06 8.83 0.34
C ALA A 231 -19.46 8.71 -0.24
N ALA A 232 -20.20 7.67 0.13
CA ALA A 232 -21.58 7.48 -0.27
C ALA A 232 -22.49 8.62 0.26
N ALA A 233 -22.34 8.98 1.54
CA ALA A 233 -23.13 10.05 2.17
C ALA A 233 -22.80 11.47 1.68
N ALA A 234 -21.57 11.73 1.21
CA ALA A 234 -21.15 13.05 0.75
C ALA A 234 -21.62 13.39 -0.67
N ALA A 235 -22.11 12.41 -1.41
CA ALA A 235 -22.62 12.58 -2.77
C ALA A 235 -24.16 12.64 -2.84
N GLU A 236 -24.84 12.58 -1.67
CA GLU A 236 -26.27 12.87 -1.47
C GLU A 236 -26.51 14.38 -1.24
#